data_7f03d77da70a26b368c03aa9d3f2e0c0
#
_entry.id   7f03d77da70a26b368c03aa9d3f2e0c0
#
_cell.length_a   1.000
_cell.length_b   1.000
_cell.length_c   1.000
_cell.angle_alpha   90.00
_cell.angle_beta   90.00
_cell.angle_gamma   90.00
#
_symmetry.space_group_name_H-M   'P 1'
#
loop_
_entity.id
_entity.type
_entity.pdbx_description
1 polymer ?
#
loop_
_entity_poly.entity_id
_entity_poly.type
_entity_poly.pdbx_seq_one_letter_code
_entity_poly.pdbx_strand_id
1 'polypeptide(L)'
;MARPRAADYEDKRGSILSEAAKLFAAAGYDRTSMSEIAQALGVSKALFYHYYPSKDALLYAIIRDHLVHLVETAKAADEPSRSPEIRLTAVIEAIFACYRGADAEHKVQINHLSQLPEAQKDELKALERRLVTCLSDVVRAVRPDIPPAKLRPVTMSLFGVLNWKYMWFREGGAMSEAEYSALVVRMAQAAIQAA
;
A
#
# COMPACT_ATOMS: atom_id res chain seq x y z
N MET A 1 -19.64 -28.84 2.52
CA MET A 1 -20.08 -27.71 1.67
C MET A 1 -20.11 -26.38 2.45
N ALA A 2 -18.95 -25.92 3.01
CA ALA A 2 -18.90 -24.66 3.80
C ALA A 2 -18.09 -23.52 3.12
N ARG A 3 -17.59 -23.76 1.88
CA ARG A 3 -16.71 -22.84 1.17
C ARG A 3 -17.38 -21.60 0.52
N PRO A 4 -18.66 -21.62 0.05
CA PRO A 4 -19.25 -20.45 -0.60
C PRO A 4 -19.48 -19.26 0.34
N ARG A 5 -19.85 -19.50 1.62
CA ARG A 5 -20.14 -18.41 2.57
C ARG A 5 -18.92 -17.60 3.00
N ALA A 6 -17.75 -18.23 3.15
CA ALA A 6 -16.53 -17.52 3.57
C ALA A 6 -15.95 -16.66 2.43
N ALA A 7 -15.96 -17.17 1.19
CA ALA A 7 -15.54 -16.40 0.02
C ALA A 7 -16.45 -15.19 -0.21
N ASP A 8 -17.77 -15.38 -0.15
CA ASP A 8 -18.75 -14.29 -0.29
C ASP A 8 -18.61 -13.22 0.83
N TYR A 9 -18.24 -13.65 2.04
CA TYR A 9 -17.96 -12.74 3.15
C TYR A 9 -16.71 -11.89 2.88
N GLU A 10 -15.61 -12.49 2.44
CA GLU A 10 -14.35 -11.76 2.16
C GLU A 10 -14.50 -10.85 0.93
N ASP A 11 -15.19 -11.28 -0.12
CA ASP A 11 -15.47 -10.44 -1.29
C ASP A 11 -16.30 -9.22 -0.91
N LYS A 12 -17.32 -9.40 -0.06
CA LYS A 12 -18.15 -8.31 0.44
C LYS A 12 -17.38 -7.38 1.37
N ARG A 13 -16.50 -7.94 2.22
CA ARG A 13 -15.60 -7.18 3.08
C ARG A 13 -14.66 -6.30 2.24
N GLY A 14 -14.02 -6.85 1.22
CA GLY A 14 -13.15 -6.12 0.30
C GLY A 14 -13.88 -4.98 -0.43
N SER A 15 -15.10 -5.24 -0.92
CA SER A 15 -15.93 -4.21 -1.56
C SER A 15 -16.28 -3.07 -0.62
N ILE A 16 -16.56 -3.36 0.66
CA ILE A 16 -16.82 -2.36 1.69
C ILE A 16 -15.59 -1.48 1.89
N LEU A 17 -14.41 -2.06 2.05
CA LEU A 17 -13.18 -1.33 2.30
C LEU A 17 -12.83 -0.41 1.12
N SER A 18 -12.93 -0.92 -0.11
CA SER A 18 -12.61 -0.12 -1.30
C SER A 18 -13.56 1.05 -1.50
N GLU A 19 -14.88 0.85 -1.33
CA GLU A 19 -15.84 1.96 -1.46
C GLU A 19 -15.69 2.99 -0.34
N ALA A 20 -15.47 2.54 0.89
CA ALA A 20 -15.19 3.44 2.01
C ALA A 20 -13.90 4.24 1.80
N ALA A 21 -12.84 3.61 1.28
CA ALA A 21 -11.59 4.29 0.95
C ALA A 21 -11.82 5.40 -0.10
N LYS A 22 -12.60 5.14 -1.16
CA LYS A 22 -12.93 6.14 -2.19
C LYS A 22 -13.67 7.34 -1.59
N LEU A 23 -14.65 7.08 -0.72
CA LEU A 23 -15.41 8.15 -0.06
C LEU A 23 -14.52 8.97 0.89
N PHE A 24 -13.68 8.32 1.69
CA PHE A 24 -12.72 9.01 2.57
C PHE A 24 -11.69 9.81 1.76
N ALA A 25 -11.18 9.27 0.65
CA ALA A 25 -10.23 9.94 -0.22
C ALA A 25 -10.82 11.15 -0.94
N ALA A 26 -12.11 11.11 -1.31
CA ALA A 26 -12.80 12.16 -2.06
C ALA A 26 -13.35 13.27 -1.16
N ALA A 27 -14.11 12.91 -0.11
CA ALA A 27 -14.78 13.85 0.77
C ALA A 27 -13.99 14.19 2.03
N GLY A 28 -13.02 13.38 2.40
CA GLY A 28 -12.27 13.43 3.66
C GLY A 28 -12.91 12.58 4.74
N TYR A 29 -12.08 12.07 5.64
CA TYR A 29 -12.51 11.20 6.74
C TYR A 29 -13.57 11.86 7.60
N ASP A 30 -13.33 13.06 8.11
CA ASP A 30 -14.24 13.72 9.06
C ASP A 30 -15.63 13.98 8.48
N ARG A 31 -15.71 14.33 7.21
CA ARG A 31 -16.96 14.68 6.51
C ARG A 31 -17.77 13.50 6.01
N THR A 32 -17.22 12.30 6.02
CA THR A 32 -17.89 11.08 5.56
C THR A 32 -18.50 10.34 6.75
N SER A 33 -19.78 10.03 6.72
CA SER A 33 -20.48 9.29 7.77
C SER A 33 -20.60 7.79 7.41
N MET A 34 -20.70 6.95 8.45
CA MET A 34 -20.97 5.51 8.29
C MET A 34 -22.29 5.25 7.53
N SER A 35 -23.27 6.15 7.67
CA SER A 35 -24.56 6.04 6.97
C SER A 35 -24.45 6.30 5.48
N GLU A 36 -23.65 7.27 5.07
CA GLU A 36 -23.37 7.58 3.65
C GLU A 36 -22.65 6.41 2.98
N ILE A 37 -21.67 5.81 3.68
CA ILE A 37 -20.96 4.63 3.15
C ILE A 37 -21.92 3.46 2.99
N ALA A 38 -22.75 3.15 3.99
CA ALA A 38 -23.76 2.09 3.90
C ALA A 38 -24.74 2.30 2.74
N GLN A 39 -25.17 3.54 2.52
CA GLN A 39 -26.05 3.94 1.42
C GLN A 39 -25.36 3.75 0.05
N ALA A 40 -24.12 4.20 -0.10
CA ALA A 40 -23.35 4.03 -1.33
C ALA A 40 -23.17 2.56 -1.70
N LEU A 41 -22.97 1.70 -0.70
CA LEU A 41 -22.85 0.25 -0.88
C LEU A 41 -24.21 -0.46 -1.09
N GLY A 42 -25.36 0.22 -0.93
CA GLY A 42 -26.66 -0.42 -1.01
C GLY A 42 -26.93 -1.46 0.09
N VAL A 43 -26.27 -1.34 1.24
CA VAL A 43 -26.44 -2.27 2.37
C VAL A 43 -27.20 -1.62 3.52
N SER A 44 -27.89 -2.43 4.33
CA SER A 44 -28.56 -1.91 5.52
C SER A 44 -27.52 -1.40 6.54
N LYS A 45 -27.86 -0.36 7.30
CA LYS A 45 -27.02 0.15 8.39
C LYS A 45 -26.66 -0.95 9.39
N ALA A 46 -27.65 -1.80 9.76
CA ALA A 46 -27.42 -2.90 10.70
C ALA A 46 -26.34 -3.87 10.20
N LEU A 47 -26.41 -4.26 8.93
CA LEU A 47 -25.41 -5.12 8.32
C LEU A 47 -24.04 -4.44 8.25
N PHE A 48 -24.00 -3.16 7.92
CA PHE A 48 -22.74 -2.41 7.84
C PHE A 48 -22.06 -2.30 9.19
N TYR A 49 -22.80 -1.94 10.26
CA TYR A 49 -22.28 -1.89 11.62
C TYR A 49 -21.89 -3.25 12.19
N HIS A 50 -22.44 -4.36 11.64
CA HIS A 50 -21.99 -5.70 11.98
C HIS A 50 -20.56 -5.97 11.45
N TYR A 51 -20.19 -5.45 10.27
CA TYR A 51 -18.82 -5.56 9.74
C TYR A 51 -17.86 -4.62 10.47
N TYR A 52 -18.27 -3.37 10.67
CA TYR A 52 -17.42 -2.32 11.24
C TYR A 52 -18.20 -1.52 12.29
N PRO A 53 -17.89 -1.72 13.59
CA PRO A 53 -18.66 -1.10 14.67
C PRO A 53 -18.47 0.43 14.78
N SER A 54 -17.39 0.96 14.19
CA SER A 54 -17.12 2.40 14.20
C SER A 54 -16.38 2.84 12.94
N LYS A 55 -16.33 4.15 12.71
CA LYS A 55 -15.59 4.75 11.59
C LYS A 55 -14.08 4.55 11.75
N ASP A 56 -13.57 4.59 12.98
CA ASP A 56 -12.15 4.30 13.27
C ASP A 56 -11.82 2.83 12.99
N ALA A 57 -12.69 1.89 13.32
CA ALA A 57 -12.51 0.48 13.01
C ALA A 57 -12.45 0.24 11.49
N LEU A 58 -13.28 0.96 10.74
CA LEU A 58 -13.29 0.92 9.27
C LEU A 58 -12.00 1.54 8.70
N LEU A 59 -11.59 2.71 9.17
CA LEU A 59 -10.36 3.38 8.78
C LEU A 59 -9.13 2.49 9.03
N TYR A 60 -9.05 1.93 10.22
CA TYR A 60 -7.99 0.99 10.58
C TYR A 60 -7.96 -0.22 9.64
N ALA A 61 -9.11 -0.82 9.35
CA ALA A 61 -9.18 -1.98 8.46
C ALA A 61 -8.74 -1.66 7.03
N ILE A 62 -9.12 -0.49 6.48
CA ILE A 62 -8.68 -0.04 5.15
C ILE A 62 -7.15 0.05 5.11
N ILE A 63 -6.54 0.76 6.06
CA ILE A 63 -5.10 0.98 6.07
C ILE A 63 -4.34 -0.32 6.33
N ARG A 64 -4.85 -1.16 7.25
CA ARG A 64 -4.25 -2.45 7.58
C ARG A 64 -4.24 -3.41 6.40
N ASP A 65 -5.38 -3.59 5.73
CA ASP A 65 -5.49 -4.48 4.57
C ASP A 65 -4.55 -4.02 3.43
N HIS A 66 -4.51 -2.72 3.16
CA HIS A 66 -3.61 -2.15 2.17
C HIS A 66 -2.13 -2.42 2.50
N LEU A 67 -1.70 -2.14 3.74
CA LEU A 67 -0.32 -2.37 4.17
C LEU A 67 0.05 -3.86 4.23
N VAL A 68 -0.86 -4.74 4.66
CA VAL A 68 -0.63 -6.19 4.66
C VAL A 68 -0.42 -6.67 3.24
N HIS A 69 -1.30 -6.26 2.30
CA HIS A 69 -1.17 -6.62 0.89
C HIS A 69 0.17 -6.16 0.29
N LEU A 70 0.60 -4.92 0.55
CA LEU A 70 1.89 -4.39 0.13
C LEU A 70 3.06 -5.22 0.68
N VAL A 71 3.06 -5.53 1.98
CA VAL A 71 4.12 -6.30 2.63
C VAL A 71 4.19 -7.72 2.07
N GLU A 72 3.06 -8.39 1.92
CA GLU A 72 3.02 -9.77 1.43
C GLU A 72 3.45 -9.87 -0.03
N THR A 73 2.97 -8.95 -0.87
CA THR A 73 3.32 -8.91 -2.30
C THR A 73 4.79 -8.56 -2.50
N ALA A 74 5.33 -7.56 -1.78
CA ALA A 74 6.74 -7.22 -1.86
C ALA A 74 7.64 -8.38 -1.41
N LYS A 75 7.27 -9.08 -0.34
CA LYS A 75 8.01 -10.27 0.13
C LYS A 75 7.94 -11.44 -0.84
N ALA A 76 6.79 -11.69 -1.43
CA ALA A 76 6.62 -12.76 -2.42
C ALA A 76 7.43 -12.51 -3.69
N ALA A 77 7.63 -11.23 -4.06
CA ALA A 77 8.44 -10.84 -5.20
C ALA A 77 9.96 -10.93 -4.94
N ASP A 78 10.38 -10.90 -3.67
CA ASP A 78 11.79 -11.01 -3.27
C ASP A 78 12.22 -12.48 -3.22
N GLU A 79 12.62 -13.02 -4.36
CA GLU A 79 13.06 -14.42 -4.51
C GLU A 79 14.59 -14.52 -4.36
N PRO A 80 15.11 -15.03 -3.22
CA PRO A 80 16.55 -15.06 -2.91
C PRO A 80 17.42 -15.83 -3.90
N SER A 81 16.84 -16.73 -4.69
CA SER A 81 17.56 -17.50 -5.73
C SER A 81 17.95 -16.68 -6.97
N ARG A 82 17.33 -15.49 -7.15
CA ARG A 82 17.60 -14.59 -8.29
C ARG A 82 18.73 -13.62 -7.99
N SER A 83 19.29 -13.01 -9.06
CA SER A 83 20.28 -11.95 -8.87
C SER A 83 19.68 -10.74 -8.14
N PRO A 84 20.50 -10.00 -7.37
CA PRO A 84 20.02 -8.84 -6.62
C PRO A 84 19.30 -7.78 -7.47
N GLU A 85 19.73 -7.57 -8.71
CA GLU A 85 19.13 -6.61 -9.64
C GLU A 85 17.73 -7.07 -10.10
N ILE A 86 17.56 -8.38 -10.33
CA ILE A 86 16.26 -8.97 -10.67
C ILE A 86 15.31 -8.86 -9.47
N ARG A 87 15.80 -9.13 -8.25
CA ARG A 87 15.02 -8.99 -7.01
C ARG A 87 14.57 -7.54 -6.81
N LEU A 88 15.47 -6.57 -7.00
CA LEU A 88 15.14 -5.14 -6.91
C LEU A 88 14.04 -4.75 -7.90
N THR A 89 14.18 -5.19 -9.14
CA THR A 89 13.18 -4.95 -10.19
C THR A 89 11.83 -5.54 -9.79
N ALA A 90 11.81 -6.82 -9.40
CA ALA A 90 10.59 -7.53 -9.04
C ALA A 90 9.85 -6.88 -7.85
N VAL A 91 10.59 -6.46 -6.80
CA VAL A 91 10.00 -5.81 -5.63
C VAL A 91 9.43 -4.43 -6.00
N ILE A 92 10.12 -3.62 -6.80
CA ILE A 92 9.62 -2.32 -7.27
C ILE A 92 8.34 -2.50 -8.09
N GLU A 93 8.35 -3.43 -9.05
CA GLU A 93 7.19 -3.74 -9.91
C GLU A 93 6.01 -4.27 -9.09
N ALA A 94 6.27 -5.11 -8.10
CA ALA A 94 5.26 -5.65 -7.20
C ALA A 94 4.59 -4.54 -6.37
N ILE A 95 5.35 -3.59 -5.83
CA ILE A 95 4.81 -2.43 -5.12
C ILE A 95 3.95 -1.56 -6.06
N PHE A 96 4.41 -1.28 -7.29
CA PHE A 96 3.60 -0.55 -8.27
C PHE A 96 2.31 -1.29 -8.65
N ALA A 97 2.37 -2.62 -8.79
CA ALA A 97 1.19 -3.43 -9.06
C ALA A 97 0.15 -3.33 -7.92
N CYS A 98 0.60 -3.28 -6.66
CA CYS A 98 -0.30 -3.08 -5.51
C CYS A 98 -0.95 -1.68 -5.50
N TYR A 99 -0.27 -0.66 -6.01
CA TYR A 99 -0.84 0.69 -6.08
C TYR A 99 -1.84 0.86 -7.24
N ARG A 100 -1.84 -0.06 -8.21
CA ARG A 100 -2.78 0.01 -9.33
C ARG A 100 -4.22 -0.20 -8.83
N GLY A 101 -5.03 0.83 -8.97
CA GLY A 101 -6.42 0.81 -8.50
C GLY A 101 -6.61 0.96 -6.99
N ALA A 102 -5.52 1.15 -6.21
CA ALA A 102 -5.53 1.35 -4.77
C ALA A 102 -5.14 2.78 -4.34
N ASP A 103 -5.26 3.76 -5.26
CA ASP A 103 -4.92 5.16 -4.98
C ASP A 103 -5.72 5.75 -3.81
N ALA A 104 -6.97 5.30 -3.63
CA ALA A 104 -7.82 5.76 -2.55
C ALA A 104 -7.33 5.24 -1.19
N GLU A 105 -7.04 3.95 -1.09
CA GLU A 105 -6.50 3.29 0.10
C GLU A 105 -5.15 3.90 0.50
N HIS A 106 -4.27 4.12 -0.48
CA HIS A 106 -2.97 4.73 -0.28
C HIS A 106 -3.09 6.18 0.20
N LYS A 107 -3.97 6.98 -0.40
CA LYS A 107 -4.27 8.35 0.02
C LYS A 107 -4.83 8.39 1.44
N VAL A 108 -5.72 7.45 1.78
CA VAL A 108 -6.30 7.32 3.13
C VAL A 108 -5.20 6.99 4.15
N GLN A 109 -4.30 6.06 3.84
CA GLN A 109 -3.15 5.73 4.69
C GLN A 109 -2.30 6.97 4.99
N ILE A 110 -1.87 7.69 3.96
CA ILE A 110 -0.97 8.85 4.12
C ILE A 110 -1.63 9.97 4.94
N ASN A 111 -2.90 10.25 4.70
CA ASN A 111 -3.56 11.42 5.27
C ASN A 111 -4.22 11.17 6.63
N HIS A 112 -4.61 9.93 6.94
CA HIS A 112 -5.49 9.65 8.08
C HIS A 112 -4.96 8.65 9.10
N LEU A 113 -3.82 7.98 8.84
CA LEU A 113 -3.22 7.06 9.81
C LEU A 113 -2.97 7.72 11.18
N SER A 114 -2.57 8.99 11.20
CA SER A 114 -2.30 9.75 12.42
C SER A 114 -3.53 9.97 13.31
N GLN A 115 -4.74 9.83 12.78
CA GLN A 115 -6.00 10.03 13.50
C GLN A 115 -6.43 8.82 14.33
N LEU A 116 -5.84 7.65 14.06
CA LEU A 116 -6.16 6.41 14.77
C LEU A 116 -5.63 6.40 16.21
N PRO A 117 -6.24 5.60 17.12
CA PRO A 117 -5.71 5.33 18.45
C PRO A 117 -4.27 4.79 18.42
N GLU A 118 -3.47 5.10 19.44
CA GLU A 118 -2.02 4.80 19.46
C GLU A 118 -1.70 3.32 19.21
N ALA A 119 -2.43 2.40 19.87
CA ALA A 119 -2.21 0.96 19.70
C ALA A 119 -2.39 0.51 18.23
N GLN A 120 -3.38 1.05 17.51
CA GLN A 120 -3.60 0.78 16.10
C GLN A 120 -2.52 1.40 15.22
N LYS A 121 -2.09 2.63 15.54
CA LYS A 121 -0.97 3.28 14.85
C LYS A 121 0.32 2.49 14.96
N ASP A 122 0.62 1.95 16.14
CA ASP A 122 1.83 1.17 16.37
C ASP A 122 1.86 -0.12 15.52
N GLU A 123 0.73 -0.80 15.41
CA GLU A 123 0.59 -1.97 14.52
C GLU A 123 0.81 -1.59 13.05
N LEU A 124 0.15 -0.52 12.57
CA LEU A 124 0.29 -0.06 11.18
C LEU A 124 1.72 0.40 10.88
N LYS A 125 2.36 1.15 11.78
CA LYS A 125 3.78 1.53 11.68
C LYS A 125 4.71 0.32 11.68
N ALA A 126 4.33 -0.78 12.36
CA ALA A 126 5.09 -2.02 12.29
C ALA A 126 5.01 -2.66 10.89
N LEU A 127 3.84 -2.61 10.23
CA LEU A 127 3.71 -3.04 8.84
C LEU A 127 4.52 -2.15 7.88
N GLU A 128 4.46 -0.84 8.04
CA GLU A 128 5.30 0.09 7.27
C GLU A 128 6.80 -0.22 7.44
N ARG A 129 7.26 -0.45 8.67
CA ARG A 129 8.65 -0.84 8.93
C ARG A 129 9.03 -2.15 8.25
N ARG A 130 8.12 -3.15 8.22
CA ARG A 130 8.35 -4.42 7.51
C ARG A 130 8.51 -4.21 6.00
N LEU A 131 7.72 -3.35 5.40
CA LEU A 131 7.83 -3.00 3.98
C LEU A 131 9.16 -2.29 3.70
N VAL A 132 9.53 -1.32 4.54
CA VAL A 132 10.83 -0.61 4.46
C VAL A 132 12.00 -1.60 4.59
N THR A 133 11.92 -2.56 5.52
CA THR A 133 12.95 -3.59 5.70
C THR A 133 13.09 -4.44 4.44
N CYS A 134 11.97 -4.90 3.86
CA CYS A 134 11.99 -5.69 2.63
C CYS A 134 12.76 -4.98 1.49
N LEU A 135 12.44 -3.71 1.21
CA LEU A 135 13.16 -2.95 0.18
C LEU A 135 14.62 -2.68 0.59
N SER A 136 14.88 -2.38 1.86
CA SER A 136 16.24 -2.15 2.38
C SER A 136 17.15 -3.35 2.22
N ASP A 137 16.63 -4.56 2.44
CA ASP A 137 17.39 -5.81 2.30
C ASP A 137 17.75 -6.06 0.84
N VAL A 138 16.84 -5.76 -0.09
CA VAL A 138 17.12 -5.86 -1.53
C VAL A 138 18.13 -4.79 -1.97
N VAL A 139 18.03 -3.56 -1.48
CA VAL A 139 19.04 -2.50 -1.73
C VAL A 139 20.43 -2.95 -1.26
N ARG A 140 20.51 -3.55 -0.08
CA ARG A 140 21.76 -4.10 0.47
C ARG A 140 22.28 -5.29 -0.34
N ALA A 141 21.39 -6.12 -0.87
CA ALA A 141 21.80 -7.24 -1.74
C ALA A 141 22.42 -6.74 -3.04
N VAL A 142 21.90 -5.66 -3.63
CA VAL A 142 22.48 -5.03 -4.85
C VAL A 142 23.83 -4.39 -4.55
N ARG A 143 24.01 -3.81 -3.37
CA ARG A 143 25.27 -3.19 -2.95
C ARG A 143 25.61 -3.58 -1.51
N PRO A 144 26.31 -4.71 -1.30
CA PRO A 144 26.62 -5.21 0.03
C PRO A 144 27.51 -4.30 0.88
N ASP A 145 28.33 -3.49 0.24
CA ASP A 145 29.26 -2.52 0.84
C ASP A 145 28.65 -1.12 1.07
N ILE A 146 27.34 -0.94 0.83
CA ILE A 146 26.67 0.35 1.07
C ILE A 146 26.87 0.78 2.53
N PRO A 147 27.37 2.03 2.76
CA PRO A 147 27.56 2.52 4.12
C PRO A 147 26.25 2.49 4.91
N PRO A 148 26.24 1.99 6.17
CA PRO A 148 25.03 1.92 7.00
C PRO A 148 24.29 3.25 7.10
N ALA A 149 25.02 4.37 7.14
CA ALA A 149 24.44 5.72 7.19
C ALA A 149 23.70 6.13 5.90
N LYS A 150 23.98 5.47 4.76
CA LYS A 150 23.37 5.77 3.46
C LYS A 150 22.22 4.83 3.10
N LEU A 151 22.19 3.61 3.66
CA LEU A 151 21.18 2.59 3.33
C LEU A 151 19.76 3.12 3.56
N ARG A 152 19.47 3.65 4.74
CA ARG A 152 18.15 4.17 5.06
C ARG A 152 17.76 5.39 4.19
N PRO A 153 18.58 6.43 4.01
CA PRO A 153 18.29 7.52 3.08
C PRO A 153 17.98 7.05 1.67
N VAL A 154 18.77 6.14 1.10
CA VAL A 154 18.52 5.57 -0.24
C VAL A 154 17.17 4.86 -0.28
N THR A 155 16.93 3.93 0.66
CA THR A 155 15.64 3.21 0.74
C THR A 155 14.45 4.16 0.84
N MET A 156 14.52 5.17 1.72
CA MET A 156 13.43 6.14 1.90
C MET A 156 13.24 7.04 0.68
N SER A 157 14.31 7.38 -0.05
CA SER A 157 14.22 8.12 -1.32
C SER A 157 13.48 7.31 -2.38
N LEU A 158 13.75 6.00 -2.47
CA LEU A 158 13.01 5.10 -3.36
C LEU A 158 11.53 5.04 -2.98
N PHE A 159 11.20 4.92 -1.69
CA PHE A 159 9.80 5.01 -1.23
C PHE A 159 9.16 6.35 -1.56
N GLY A 160 9.90 7.45 -1.46
CA GLY A 160 9.41 8.77 -1.89
C GLY A 160 8.95 8.75 -3.36
N VAL A 161 9.75 8.18 -4.24
CA VAL A 161 9.39 8.05 -5.67
C VAL A 161 8.19 7.12 -5.86
N LEU A 162 8.17 5.96 -5.20
CA LEU A 162 7.09 4.97 -5.31
C LEU A 162 5.76 5.52 -4.79
N ASN A 163 5.79 6.12 -3.59
CA ASN A 163 4.60 6.60 -2.90
C ASN A 163 4.00 7.85 -3.54
N TRP A 164 4.78 8.66 -4.27
CA TRP A 164 4.30 9.92 -4.83
C TRP A 164 3.61 9.77 -6.19
N LYS A 165 3.66 8.58 -6.81
CA LYS A 165 3.07 8.29 -8.12
C LYS A 165 1.60 8.69 -8.20
N TYR A 166 0.79 8.34 -7.19
CA TYR A 166 -0.66 8.58 -7.19
C TYR A 166 -1.05 10.08 -7.31
N MET A 167 -0.13 10.98 -6.99
CA MET A 167 -0.40 12.42 -7.03
C MET A 167 -0.38 13.01 -8.45
N TRP A 168 0.46 12.47 -9.31
CA TRP A 168 0.74 13.11 -10.61
C TRP A 168 0.63 12.19 -11.82
N PHE A 169 0.83 10.86 -11.65
CA PHE A 169 0.78 9.94 -12.78
C PHE A 169 -0.65 9.86 -13.35
N ARG A 170 -0.75 9.81 -14.67
CA ARG A 170 -2.03 9.67 -15.39
C ARG A 170 -1.91 8.53 -16.38
N GLU A 171 -2.83 7.57 -16.31
CA GLU A 171 -2.97 6.52 -17.34
C GLU A 171 -3.34 7.18 -18.67
N GLY A 172 -2.75 6.68 -19.77
CA GLY A 172 -2.93 7.26 -21.09
C GLY A 172 -2.17 8.58 -21.33
N GLY A 173 -1.29 8.98 -20.40
CA GLY A 173 -0.38 10.11 -20.56
C GLY A 173 0.79 9.81 -21.51
N ALA A 174 1.83 10.66 -21.47
CA ALA A 174 3.00 10.54 -22.34
C ALA A 174 3.86 9.29 -22.10
N MET A 175 3.66 8.60 -20.98
CA MET A 175 4.41 7.41 -20.55
C MET A 175 3.43 6.39 -19.97
N SER A 176 3.54 5.14 -20.38
CA SER A 176 2.80 4.03 -19.79
C SER A 176 3.33 3.69 -18.38
N GLU A 177 2.52 2.99 -17.58
CA GLU A 177 2.94 2.56 -16.25
C GLU A 177 4.17 1.64 -16.29
N ALA A 178 4.25 0.77 -17.30
CA ALA A 178 5.40 -0.12 -17.50
C ALA A 178 6.68 0.67 -17.80
N GLU A 179 6.60 1.69 -18.67
CA GLU A 179 7.75 2.56 -18.96
C GLU A 179 8.17 3.36 -17.71
N TYR A 180 7.22 3.86 -16.93
CA TYR A 180 7.52 4.56 -15.69
C TYR A 180 8.15 3.63 -14.65
N SER A 181 7.63 2.41 -14.48
CA SER A 181 8.23 1.41 -13.60
C SER A 181 9.68 1.10 -14.00
N ALA A 182 9.93 0.87 -15.29
CA ALA A 182 11.28 0.65 -15.81
C ALA A 182 12.21 1.86 -15.59
N LEU A 183 11.68 3.09 -15.69
CA LEU A 183 12.44 4.30 -15.34
C LEU A 183 12.82 4.32 -13.87
N VAL A 184 11.87 4.04 -12.98
CA VAL A 184 12.12 4.03 -11.52
C VAL A 184 13.13 2.95 -11.13
N VAL A 185 13.09 1.77 -11.76
CA VAL A 185 14.10 0.72 -11.56
C VAL A 185 15.49 1.22 -11.92
N ARG A 186 15.65 1.87 -13.09
CA ARG A 186 16.95 2.46 -13.49
C ARG A 186 17.42 3.56 -12.52
N MET A 187 16.51 4.41 -12.07
CA MET A 187 16.80 5.44 -11.06
C MET A 187 17.26 4.80 -9.74
N ALA A 188 16.59 3.72 -9.29
CA ALA A 188 16.96 2.98 -8.10
C ALA A 188 18.37 2.39 -8.21
N GLN A 189 18.67 1.71 -9.32
CA GLN A 189 20.00 1.14 -9.59
C GLN A 189 21.09 2.21 -9.57
N ALA A 190 20.87 3.34 -10.26
CA ALA A 190 21.82 4.45 -10.28
C ALA A 190 22.02 5.07 -8.88
N ALA A 191 20.95 5.29 -8.13
CA ALA A 191 21.03 5.84 -6.76
C ALA A 191 21.77 4.89 -5.80
N ILE A 192 21.56 3.58 -5.91
CA ILE A 192 22.25 2.58 -5.10
C ILE A 192 23.76 2.57 -5.42
N GLN A 193 24.13 2.65 -6.71
CA GLN A 193 25.53 2.67 -7.12
C GLN A 193 26.24 3.96 -6.72
N ALA A 194 25.55 5.11 -6.68
CA ALA A 194 26.12 6.39 -6.30
C ALA A 194 26.23 6.59 -4.78
N ALA A 195 25.59 5.76 -3.97
CA ALA A 195 25.58 5.91 -2.52
C ALA A 195 26.91 5.50 -1.89
#